data_06e7e762e1495b786b0b6b22c6d09d70
#
_entry.id   06e7e762e1495b786b0b6b22c6d09d70
#
_cell.length_a   1.000
_cell.length_b   1.000
_cell.length_c   1.000
_cell.angle_alpha   90.00
_cell.angle_beta   90.00
_cell.angle_gamma   90.00
#
_symmetry.space_group_name_H-M   'P 1'
#
loop_
_entity.id
_entity.type
_entity.pdbx_description
1 polymer ?
#
loop_
_entity_poly.entity_id
_entity_poly.type
_entity_poly.pdbx_seq_one_letter_code
_entity_poly.pdbx_strand_id
1 'polypeptide(L)'
;MIVTNKAPQLSGTAVLGNGQIEENFDLYKNIGPKGAVVFFYPKDFTFVCPSEIIAFDHRYREFKERGIEVIGVSTDNEYCHFAWRETDVKQGGIGRVQFPLVADLKKEWAKGFDVLFDEAVALRGSFLLDKDGTVRHAVINDLPLGRNIDEMVRMVDTMLFTNEHGEVCPAGWNKGDKGMKPTTEGVASYLSADGDKL
;
A
#
# COMPACT_ATOMS: atom_id res chain seq x y z
N MET A 1 -3.30 13.75 10.85
CA MET A 1 -3.94 12.44 10.56
C MET A 1 -4.29 12.41 9.09
N ILE A 2 -3.86 11.40 8.34
CA ILE A 2 -4.02 11.33 6.88
C ILE A 2 -5.27 10.51 6.45
N VAL A 3 -5.72 9.55 7.25
CA VAL A 3 -6.91 8.73 6.94
C VAL A 3 -8.15 9.61 6.88
N THR A 4 -9.03 9.35 5.90
CA THR A 4 -10.20 10.12 5.48
C THR A 4 -9.93 11.41 4.71
N ASN A 5 -8.66 11.81 4.57
CA ASN A 5 -8.25 12.96 3.76
C ASN A 5 -7.65 12.53 2.42
N LYS A 6 -7.57 13.48 1.49
CA LYS A 6 -6.86 13.27 0.23
C LYS A 6 -5.37 13.07 0.46
N ALA A 7 -4.78 12.11 -0.24
CA ALA A 7 -3.33 12.01 -0.31
C ALA A 7 -2.72 13.31 -0.86
N PRO A 8 -1.51 13.68 -0.44
CA PRO A 8 -0.86 14.86 -0.98
C PRO A 8 -0.60 14.76 -2.49
N GLN A 9 -0.60 15.88 -3.18
CA GLN A 9 -0.24 15.98 -4.60
C GLN A 9 1.28 15.81 -4.71
N LEU A 10 1.75 14.67 -5.19
CA LEU A 10 3.17 14.32 -5.22
C LEU A 10 3.58 13.81 -6.60
N SER A 11 4.77 14.21 -7.01
CA SER A 11 5.44 13.70 -8.20
C SER A 11 6.93 13.51 -7.93
N GLY A 12 7.60 12.75 -8.76
CA GLY A 12 9.04 12.48 -8.61
C GLY A 12 9.55 11.54 -9.68
N THR A 13 10.79 11.11 -9.56
CA THR A 13 11.37 10.10 -10.44
C THR A 13 11.02 8.71 -9.93
N ALA A 14 10.68 7.78 -10.83
CA ALA A 14 10.40 6.39 -10.48
C ALA A 14 11.05 5.42 -11.47
N VAL A 15 11.43 4.24 -10.99
CA VAL A 15 11.76 3.09 -11.83
C VAL A 15 10.51 2.25 -11.98
N LEU A 16 9.98 2.18 -13.19
CA LEU A 16 8.73 1.47 -13.51
C LEU A 16 8.91 -0.06 -13.46
N GLY A 17 7.80 -0.80 -13.42
CA GLY A 17 7.79 -2.26 -13.46
C GLY A 17 8.50 -2.87 -14.68
N ASN A 18 8.60 -2.16 -15.80
CA ASN A 18 9.36 -2.55 -16.97
C ASN A 18 10.85 -2.16 -16.95
N GLY A 19 11.31 -1.49 -15.88
CA GLY A 19 12.67 -1.01 -15.70
C GLY A 19 12.98 0.36 -16.32
N GLN A 20 12.00 1.01 -16.96
CA GLN A 20 12.18 2.37 -17.46
C GLN A 20 12.20 3.37 -16.33
N ILE A 21 12.99 4.45 -16.46
CA ILE A 21 13.00 5.56 -15.52
C ILE A 21 12.04 6.63 -16.05
N GLU A 22 11.07 7.00 -15.24
CA GLU A 22 10.11 8.07 -15.48
C GLU A 22 10.41 9.24 -14.54
N GLU A 23 10.81 10.39 -15.09
CA GLU A 23 11.22 11.57 -14.30
C GLU A 23 10.04 12.32 -13.67
N ASN A 24 8.85 12.20 -14.23
CA ASN A 24 7.63 12.92 -13.81
C ASN A 24 6.50 11.98 -13.41
N PHE A 25 6.84 10.94 -12.66
CA PHE A 25 5.85 10.02 -12.09
C PHE A 25 4.94 10.78 -11.12
N ASP A 26 3.66 10.83 -11.41
CA ASP A 26 2.64 11.56 -10.66
C ASP A 26 1.74 10.57 -9.91
N LEU A 27 1.56 10.74 -8.60
CA LEU A 27 0.75 9.85 -7.78
C LEU A 27 -0.67 9.70 -8.35
N TYR A 28 -1.35 10.82 -8.63
CA TYR A 28 -2.76 10.80 -9.01
C TYR A 28 -3.00 10.23 -10.41
N LYS A 29 -2.04 10.35 -11.31
CA LYS A 29 -2.09 9.72 -12.64
C LYS A 29 -1.89 8.21 -12.60
N ASN A 30 -1.30 7.72 -11.51
CA ASN A 30 -0.97 6.32 -11.31
C ASN A 30 -1.88 5.62 -10.27
N ILE A 31 -2.95 6.28 -9.81
CA ILE A 31 -4.04 5.60 -9.08
C ILE A 31 -4.81 4.74 -10.07
N GLY A 32 -4.97 3.48 -9.74
CA GLY A 32 -5.75 2.54 -10.55
C GLY A 32 -7.25 2.84 -10.56
N PRO A 33 -8.03 2.14 -11.38
CA PRO A 33 -9.46 2.42 -11.58
C PRO A 33 -10.30 2.29 -10.30
N LYS A 34 -9.80 1.58 -9.28
CA LYS A 34 -10.46 1.44 -7.98
C LYS A 34 -9.62 1.95 -6.81
N GLY A 35 -8.35 2.27 -7.02
CA GLY A 35 -7.47 2.82 -6.00
C GLY A 35 -6.00 2.45 -6.17
N ALA A 36 -5.21 2.75 -5.15
CA ALA A 36 -3.80 2.39 -5.09
C ALA A 36 -3.36 2.02 -3.66
N VAL A 37 -2.35 1.18 -3.56
CA VAL A 37 -1.56 0.99 -2.34
C VAL A 37 -0.23 1.69 -2.53
N VAL A 38 0.04 2.70 -1.71
CA VAL A 38 1.36 3.35 -1.61
C VAL A 38 2.05 2.82 -0.38
N PHE A 39 3.21 2.18 -0.55
CA PHE A 39 3.96 1.69 0.59
C PHE A 39 5.36 2.28 0.64
N PHE A 40 5.78 2.65 1.83
CA PHE A 40 7.09 3.21 2.14
C PHE A 40 7.97 2.16 2.78
N TYR A 41 9.27 2.22 2.50
CA TYR A 41 10.28 1.40 3.14
C TYR A 41 11.57 2.21 3.37
N PRO A 42 12.38 1.85 4.37
CA PRO A 42 13.52 2.68 4.77
C PRO A 42 14.58 2.87 3.69
N LYS A 43 15.11 1.78 3.13
CA LYS A 43 16.26 1.82 2.22
C LYS A 43 16.43 0.56 1.40
N ASP A 44 16.96 0.75 0.18
CA ASP A 44 17.44 -0.34 -0.68
C ASP A 44 18.60 -1.11 -0.04
N PHE A 45 18.82 -2.34 -0.47
CA PHE A 45 19.91 -3.21 -0.03
C PHE A 45 20.01 -3.39 1.50
N THR A 46 18.87 -3.39 2.21
CA THR A 46 18.79 -3.62 3.66
C THR A 46 18.17 -4.99 3.99
N PHE A 47 17.64 -5.18 5.21
CA PHE A 47 17.37 -6.52 5.75
C PHE A 47 15.92 -6.98 5.61
N VAL A 48 14.97 -6.17 6.09
CA VAL A 48 13.53 -6.48 6.06
C VAL A 48 12.91 -6.08 4.72
N CYS A 49 13.37 -4.97 4.12
CA CYS A 49 12.76 -4.37 2.93
C CYS A 49 12.61 -5.32 1.73
N PRO A 50 13.62 -6.15 1.36
CA PRO A 50 13.45 -7.05 0.23
C PRO A 50 12.34 -8.07 0.45
N SER A 51 12.14 -8.55 1.69
CA SER A 51 11.07 -9.51 1.99
C SER A 51 9.68 -8.92 1.80
N GLU A 52 9.48 -7.64 2.17
CA GLU A 52 8.21 -6.95 1.99
C GLU A 52 7.92 -6.66 0.51
N ILE A 53 8.93 -6.16 -0.22
CA ILE A 53 8.82 -5.83 -1.65
C ILE A 53 8.50 -7.08 -2.46
N ILE A 54 9.18 -8.20 -2.21
CA ILE A 54 8.91 -9.48 -2.86
C ILE A 54 7.52 -10.00 -2.48
N ALA A 55 7.07 -9.82 -1.22
CA ALA A 55 5.73 -10.20 -0.81
C ALA A 55 4.65 -9.38 -1.53
N PHE A 56 4.87 -8.08 -1.77
CA PHE A 56 4.00 -7.25 -2.63
C PHE A 56 4.00 -7.75 -4.07
N ASP A 57 5.15 -8.11 -4.62
CA ASP A 57 5.26 -8.61 -5.99
C ASP A 57 4.54 -9.94 -6.18
N HIS A 58 4.65 -10.85 -5.22
CA HIS A 58 3.92 -12.11 -5.24
C HIS A 58 2.39 -11.92 -5.22
N ARG A 59 1.88 -10.83 -4.64
CA ARG A 59 0.46 -10.47 -4.61
C ARG A 59 0.07 -9.43 -5.65
N TYR A 60 1.01 -8.98 -6.48
CA TYR A 60 0.76 -7.90 -7.44
C TYR A 60 -0.44 -8.20 -8.35
N ARG A 61 -0.55 -9.44 -8.84
CA ARG A 61 -1.68 -9.87 -9.65
C ARG A 61 -3.01 -9.74 -8.90
N GLU A 62 -3.03 -10.07 -7.62
CA GLU A 62 -4.23 -9.96 -6.78
C GLU A 62 -4.70 -8.50 -6.62
N PHE A 63 -3.76 -7.56 -6.46
CA PHE A 63 -4.06 -6.13 -6.46
C PHE A 63 -4.60 -5.67 -7.82
N LYS A 64 -3.96 -6.08 -8.91
CA LYS A 64 -4.37 -5.72 -10.27
C LYS A 64 -5.76 -6.25 -10.63
N GLU A 65 -6.10 -7.48 -10.28
CA GLU A 65 -7.43 -8.07 -10.48
C GLU A 65 -8.52 -7.30 -9.72
N ARG A 66 -8.16 -6.63 -8.63
CA ARG A 66 -9.03 -5.73 -7.85
C ARG A 66 -9.08 -4.30 -8.37
N GLY A 67 -8.31 -3.98 -9.41
CA GLY A 67 -8.20 -2.63 -9.97
C GLY A 67 -7.38 -1.67 -9.11
N ILE A 68 -6.45 -2.20 -8.31
CA ILE A 68 -5.57 -1.46 -7.41
C ILE A 68 -4.14 -1.45 -7.99
N GLU A 69 -3.54 -0.26 -8.04
CA GLU A 69 -2.11 -0.12 -8.32
C GLU A 69 -1.28 -0.27 -7.04
N VAL A 70 -0.03 -0.70 -7.20
CA VAL A 70 0.93 -0.79 -6.10
C VAL A 70 2.10 0.13 -6.42
N ILE A 71 2.52 0.96 -5.46
CA ILE A 71 3.59 1.94 -5.62
C ILE A 71 4.50 1.85 -4.40
N GLY A 72 5.77 1.49 -4.61
CA GLY A 72 6.79 1.51 -3.57
C GLY A 72 7.53 2.85 -3.53
N VAL A 73 7.94 3.29 -2.35
CA VAL A 73 8.62 4.58 -2.14
C VAL A 73 9.74 4.41 -1.12
N SER A 74 10.95 4.87 -1.44
CA SER A 74 12.00 5.08 -0.44
C SER A 74 12.79 6.36 -0.70
N THR A 75 13.64 6.73 0.24
CA THR A 75 14.51 7.92 0.13
C THR A 75 15.77 7.69 -0.71
N ASP A 76 15.88 6.54 -1.38
CA ASP A 76 16.97 6.24 -2.32
C ASP A 76 16.74 6.91 -3.68
N ASN A 77 17.76 6.87 -4.54
CA ASN A 77 17.67 7.39 -5.91
C ASN A 77 17.25 6.28 -6.90
N GLU A 78 16.83 6.70 -8.08
CA GLU A 78 16.37 5.83 -9.17
C GLU A 78 17.44 4.82 -9.64
N TYR A 79 18.69 5.17 -9.58
CA TYR A 79 19.79 4.27 -9.99
C TYR A 79 20.00 3.16 -8.94
N CYS A 80 19.80 3.47 -7.65
CA CYS A 80 19.82 2.48 -6.59
C CYS A 80 18.66 1.48 -6.77
N HIS A 81 17.44 1.96 -6.97
CA HIS A 81 16.27 1.13 -7.27
C HIS A 81 16.50 0.24 -8.50
N PHE A 82 17.02 0.84 -9.58
CA PHE A 82 17.33 0.08 -10.80
C PHE A 82 18.35 -1.03 -10.53
N ALA A 83 19.47 -0.72 -9.89
CA ALA A 83 20.50 -1.69 -9.55
C ALA A 83 19.95 -2.82 -8.66
N TRP A 84 19.13 -2.48 -7.66
CA TRP A 84 18.55 -3.47 -6.76
C TRP A 84 17.55 -4.40 -7.45
N ARG A 85 16.78 -3.90 -8.41
CA ARG A 85 15.90 -4.69 -9.28
C ARG A 85 16.68 -5.67 -10.18
N GLU A 86 17.85 -5.28 -10.67
CA GLU A 86 18.70 -6.15 -11.52
C GLU A 86 19.54 -7.13 -10.70
N THR A 87 19.58 -6.99 -9.37
CA THR A 87 20.26 -7.91 -8.46
C THR A 87 19.37 -9.14 -8.21
N ASP A 88 19.98 -10.34 -8.32
CA ASP A 88 19.28 -11.61 -8.05
C ASP A 88 18.81 -11.69 -6.60
N VAL A 89 17.60 -12.23 -6.38
CA VAL A 89 17.01 -12.40 -5.03
C VAL A 89 17.94 -13.22 -4.11
N LYS A 90 18.63 -14.22 -4.64
CA LYS A 90 19.59 -15.04 -3.87
C LYS A 90 20.84 -14.26 -3.44
N GLN A 91 21.05 -13.09 -4.02
CA GLN A 91 22.16 -12.18 -3.69
C GLN A 91 21.69 -10.95 -2.89
N GLY A 92 20.46 -10.98 -2.34
CA GLY A 92 19.89 -9.88 -1.57
C GLY A 92 19.20 -8.80 -2.41
N GLY A 93 19.01 -9.05 -3.72
CA GLY A 93 18.20 -8.20 -4.60
C GLY A 93 16.70 -8.43 -4.42
N ILE A 94 15.91 -7.65 -5.15
CA ILE A 94 14.45 -7.80 -5.19
C ILE A 94 13.95 -8.42 -6.49
N GLY A 95 14.84 -8.58 -7.49
CA GLY A 95 14.46 -9.02 -8.82
C GLY A 95 13.60 -7.96 -9.54
N ARG A 96 13.11 -8.32 -10.72
CA ARG A 96 12.32 -7.41 -11.57
C ARG A 96 10.87 -7.33 -11.12
N VAL A 97 10.64 -6.70 -9.96
CA VAL A 97 9.28 -6.46 -9.44
C VAL A 97 8.43 -5.67 -10.43
N GLN A 98 7.12 -5.94 -10.44
CA GLN A 98 6.18 -5.52 -11.49
C GLN A 98 5.60 -4.11 -11.29
N PHE A 99 5.84 -3.48 -10.15
CA PHE A 99 5.32 -2.16 -9.80
C PHE A 99 6.42 -1.10 -9.74
N PRO A 100 6.07 0.21 -9.84
CA PRO A 100 7.04 1.30 -9.76
C PRO A 100 7.64 1.45 -8.36
N LEU A 101 8.92 1.85 -8.34
CA LEU A 101 9.64 2.29 -7.15
C LEU A 101 9.99 3.78 -7.29
N VAL A 102 9.43 4.62 -6.45
CA VAL A 102 9.62 6.08 -6.46
C VAL A 102 10.85 6.46 -5.65
N ALA A 103 11.71 7.26 -6.26
CA ALA A 103 12.92 7.82 -5.67
C ALA A 103 12.59 9.14 -4.94
N ASP A 104 12.33 9.07 -3.65
CA ASP A 104 11.96 10.23 -2.81
C ASP A 104 13.19 10.92 -2.18
N LEU A 105 14.19 11.27 -3.00
CA LEU A 105 15.41 11.95 -2.55
C LEU A 105 15.15 13.24 -1.77
N LYS A 106 14.11 13.97 -2.13
CA LYS A 106 13.70 15.21 -1.45
C LYS A 106 12.87 14.96 -0.20
N LYS A 107 12.49 13.70 0.04
CA LYS A 107 11.66 13.29 1.18
C LYS A 107 10.27 13.95 1.20
N GLU A 108 9.80 14.40 0.05
CA GLU A 108 8.51 15.08 -0.09
C GLU A 108 7.36 14.07 0.09
N TRP A 109 7.52 12.85 -0.44
CA TRP A 109 6.54 11.77 -0.28
C TRP A 109 6.50 11.30 1.18
N ALA A 110 7.65 11.02 1.78
CA ALA A 110 7.73 10.57 3.17
C ALA A 110 7.19 11.62 4.15
N LYS A 111 7.45 12.92 3.91
CA LYS A 111 6.87 14.03 4.68
C LYS A 111 5.36 14.13 4.46
N GLY A 112 4.91 14.07 3.21
CA GLY A 112 3.51 14.23 2.84
C GLY A 112 2.61 13.14 3.45
N PHE A 113 3.13 11.92 3.60
CA PHE A 113 2.44 10.80 4.25
C PHE A 113 2.74 10.65 5.73
N ASP A 114 3.49 11.59 6.33
CA ASP A 114 3.85 11.60 7.77
C ASP A 114 4.56 10.33 8.24
N VAL A 115 5.50 9.83 7.41
CA VAL A 115 6.32 8.64 7.69
C VAL A 115 7.81 8.91 7.67
N LEU A 116 8.25 10.16 7.53
CA LEU A 116 9.67 10.49 7.59
C LEU A 116 10.19 10.32 9.02
N PHE A 117 11.22 9.51 9.19
CA PHE A 117 11.87 9.23 10.46
C PHE A 117 13.28 9.82 10.49
N ASP A 118 13.58 10.55 11.57
CA ASP A 118 14.90 11.15 11.85
C ASP A 118 15.49 11.96 10.68
N GLU A 119 14.62 12.64 9.93
CA GLU A 119 14.98 13.40 8.71
C GLU A 119 15.81 12.57 7.69
N ALA A 120 15.82 11.26 7.79
CA ALA A 120 16.71 10.36 7.04
C ALA A 120 15.98 9.38 6.12
N VAL A 121 15.10 8.57 6.68
CA VAL A 121 14.44 7.44 5.98
C VAL A 121 12.94 7.43 6.23
N ALA A 122 12.20 6.67 5.44
CA ALA A 122 10.80 6.44 5.72
C ALA A 122 10.60 5.27 6.70
N LEU A 123 9.63 5.39 7.61
CA LEU A 123 9.06 4.24 8.34
C LEU A 123 8.36 3.29 7.37
N ARG A 124 8.01 2.08 7.84
CA ARG A 124 7.27 1.10 7.05
C ARG A 124 5.79 1.44 6.99
N GLY A 125 5.44 2.52 6.30
CA GLY A 125 4.07 2.94 6.06
C GLY A 125 3.45 2.22 4.87
N SER A 126 2.18 1.84 4.96
CA SER A 126 1.36 1.43 3.81
C SER A 126 0.01 2.12 3.89
N PHE A 127 -0.42 2.68 2.76
CA PHE A 127 -1.63 3.49 2.66
C PHE A 127 -2.49 2.96 1.52
N LEU A 128 -3.74 2.65 1.81
CA LEU A 128 -4.74 2.31 0.80
C LEU A 128 -5.51 3.57 0.43
N LEU A 129 -5.43 3.94 -0.84
CA LEU A 129 -6.15 5.05 -1.44
C LEU A 129 -7.33 4.52 -2.25
N ASP A 130 -8.47 5.20 -2.20
CA ASP A 130 -9.55 4.95 -3.17
C ASP A 130 -9.25 5.60 -4.54
N LYS A 131 -10.13 5.37 -5.51
CA LYS A 131 -9.98 5.89 -6.89
C LYS A 131 -9.85 7.42 -6.98
N ASP A 132 -10.32 8.13 -5.98
CA ASP A 132 -10.28 9.59 -5.91
C ASP A 132 -9.08 10.11 -5.10
N GLY A 133 -8.22 9.21 -4.64
CA GLY A 133 -7.01 9.52 -3.84
C GLY A 133 -7.29 9.80 -2.37
N THR A 134 -8.46 9.44 -1.84
CA THR A 134 -8.73 9.52 -0.40
C THR A 134 -8.08 8.35 0.32
N VAL A 135 -7.32 8.60 1.37
CA VAL A 135 -6.71 7.53 2.19
C VAL A 135 -7.78 6.85 3.03
N ARG A 136 -7.98 5.56 2.81
CA ARG A 136 -9.01 4.74 3.46
C ARG A 136 -8.47 3.88 4.58
N HIS A 137 -7.21 3.51 4.51
CA HIS A 137 -6.53 2.69 5.52
C HIS A 137 -5.04 3.06 5.57
N ALA A 138 -4.44 2.96 6.75
CA ALA A 138 -3.02 3.15 6.96
C ALA A 138 -2.50 2.18 8.03
N VAL A 139 -1.32 1.64 7.81
CA VAL A 139 -0.53 0.94 8.81
C VAL A 139 0.90 1.46 8.75
N ILE A 140 1.47 1.78 9.91
CA ILE A 140 2.84 2.28 10.02
C ILE A 140 3.55 1.46 11.07
N ASN A 141 4.58 0.72 10.66
CA ASN A 141 5.42 -0.09 11.55
C ASN A 141 6.78 0.57 11.77
N ASP A 142 7.37 0.30 12.92
CA ASP A 142 8.77 0.60 13.20
C ASP A 142 9.71 -0.20 12.27
N LEU A 143 10.95 0.28 12.17
CA LEU A 143 11.96 -0.22 11.21
C LEU A 143 12.23 -1.75 11.28
N PRO A 144 12.25 -2.43 12.44
CA PRO A 144 12.48 -3.88 12.51
C PRO A 144 11.22 -4.73 12.23
N LEU A 145 10.04 -4.12 12.10
CA LEU A 145 8.76 -4.83 12.07
C LEU A 145 8.20 -4.89 10.64
N GLY A 146 8.42 -6.01 9.94
CA GLY A 146 7.83 -6.27 8.61
C GLY A 146 6.30 -6.30 8.65
N ARG A 147 5.67 -5.90 7.53
CA ARG A 147 4.21 -5.84 7.37
C ARG A 147 3.63 -7.16 6.88
N ASN A 148 2.36 -7.37 7.15
CA ASN A 148 1.57 -8.45 6.56
C ASN A 148 0.86 -7.93 5.30
N ILE A 149 1.26 -8.45 4.12
CA ILE A 149 0.71 -8.00 2.84
C ILE A 149 -0.67 -8.64 2.57
N ASP A 150 -0.96 -9.79 3.13
CA ASP A 150 -2.28 -10.42 3.04
C ASP A 150 -3.34 -9.55 3.76
N GLU A 151 -2.97 -8.90 4.87
CA GLU A 151 -3.84 -7.93 5.55
C GLU A 151 -4.13 -6.71 4.65
N MET A 152 -3.16 -6.25 3.87
CA MET A 152 -3.39 -5.16 2.91
C MET A 152 -4.37 -5.59 1.80
N VAL A 153 -4.25 -6.82 1.28
CA VAL A 153 -5.22 -7.39 0.32
C VAL A 153 -6.61 -7.47 0.95
N ARG A 154 -6.70 -7.94 2.20
CA ARG A 154 -7.97 -7.99 2.95
C ARG A 154 -8.61 -6.61 3.08
N MET A 155 -7.81 -5.57 3.40
CA MET A 155 -8.30 -4.20 3.51
C MET A 155 -8.74 -3.60 2.18
N VAL A 156 -8.12 -4.00 1.07
CA VAL A 156 -8.60 -3.68 -0.28
C VAL A 156 -9.98 -4.29 -0.50
N ASP A 157 -10.17 -5.58 -0.22
CA ASP A 157 -11.47 -6.25 -0.36
C ASP A 157 -12.54 -5.59 0.55
N THR A 158 -12.17 -5.21 1.77
CA THR A 158 -13.03 -4.48 2.72
C THR A 158 -13.49 -3.12 2.14
N MET A 159 -12.56 -2.33 1.58
CA MET A 159 -12.88 -1.05 0.96
C MET A 159 -13.81 -1.23 -0.26
N LEU A 160 -13.50 -2.19 -1.12
CA LEU A 160 -14.30 -2.46 -2.32
C LEU A 160 -15.72 -2.91 -1.97
N PHE A 161 -15.86 -3.81 -0.99
CA PHE A 161 -17.16 -4.28 -0.50
C PHE A 161 -18.01 -3.12 0.03
N THR A 162 -17.43 -2.29 0.91
CA THR A 162 -18.14 -1.13 1.47
C THR A 162 -18.58 -0.14 0.38
N ASN A 163 -17.72 0.10 -0.63
CA ASN A 163 -18.05 1.01 -1.74
C ASN A 163 -19.15 0.44 -2.64
N GLU A 164 -19.22 -0.89 -2.81
CA GLU A 164 -20.20 -1.54 -3.69
C GLU A 164 -21.56 -1.71 -3.03
N HIS A 165 -21.59 -2.11 -1.76
CA HIS A 165 -22.81 -2.50 -1.06
C HIS A 165 -23.37 -1.42 -0.13
N GLY A 166 -22.59 -0.41 0.25
CA GLY A 166 -22.99 0.59 1.25
C GLY A 166 -23.14 0.01 2.66
N GLU A 167 -22.72 -1.23 2.86
CA GLU A 167 -22.67 -1.91 4.16
C GLU A 167 -21.31 -1.67 4.82
N VAL A 168 -21.24 -1.88 6.14
CA VAL A 168 -19.98 -1.84 6.88
C VAL A 168 -19.44 -3.24 7.11
N CYS A 169 -18.13 -3.36 7.19
CA CYS A 169 -17.44 -4.61 7.47
C CYS A 169 -17.16 -4.71 8.98
N PRO A 170 -17.66 -5.73 9.66
CA PRO A 170 -17.37 -5.95 11.08
C PRO A 170 -15.91 -6.34 11.32
N ALA A 171 -15.52 -6.45 12.59
CA ALA A 171 -14.18 -6.87 12.98
C ALA A 171 -13.82 -8.22 12.34
N GLY A 172 -12.58 -8.34 11.83
CA GLY A 172 -12.10 -9.58 11.22
C GLY A 172 -12.74 -9.96 9.87
N TRP A 173 -13.59 -9.10 9.28
CA TRP A 173 -14.26 -9.38 8.01
C TRP A 173 -13.28 -9.81 6.91
N ASN A 174 -13.62 -10.86 6.19
CA ASN A 174 -12.90 -11.34 5.03
C ASN A 174 -13.83 -11.36 3.81
N LYS A 175 -13.25 -11.39 2.62
CA LYS A 175 -14.00 -11.50 1.37
C LYS A 175 -14.87 -12.75 1.37
N GLY A 176 -16.18 -12.54 1.18
CA GLY A 176 -17.21 -13.61 1.23
C GLY A 176 -18.00 -13.64 2.54
N ASP A 177 -17.53 -12.93 3.58
CA ASP A 177 -18.28 -12.78 4.83
C ASP A 177 -19.45 -11.81 4.64
N LYS A 178 -20.43 -11.88 5.53
CA LYS A 178 -21.57 -10.96 5.55
C LYS A 178 -21.13 -9.58 6.01
N GLY A 179 -21.63 -8.54 5.32
CA GLY A 179 -21.59 -7.17 5.80
C GLY A 179 -22.66 -6.93 6.88
N MET A 180 -22.64 -5.73 7.41
CA MET A 180 -23.59 -5.28 8.41
C MET A 180 -24.20 -3.94 7.96
N LYS A 181 -25.53 -3.84 8.02
CA LYS A 181 -26.21 -2.56 7.76
C LYS A 181 -25.87 -1.56 8.86
N PRO A 182 -25.49 -0.29 8.54
CA PRO A 182 -25.15 0.71 9.53
C PRO A 182 -26.41 1.32 10.18
N THR A 183 -27.25 0.47 10.78
CA THR A 183 -28.47 0.83 11.52
C THR A 183 -28.51 0.05 12.84
N THR A 184 -29.26 0.54 13.82
CA THR A 184 -29.41 -0.13 15.12
C THR A 184 -29.94 -1.56 14.96
N GLU A 185 -30.92 -1.76 14.09
CA GLU A 185 -31.51 -3.07 13.78
C GLU A 185 -30.52 -3.98 13.05
N GLY A 186 -29.73 -3.41 12.14
CA GLY A 186 -28.69 -4.15 11.41
C GLY A 186 -27.60 -4.65 12.34
N VAL A 187 -27.12 -3.81 13.26
CA VAL A 187 -26.16 -4.21 14.29
C VAL A 187 -26.73 -5.29 15.20
N ALA A 188 -27.94 -5.11 15.71
CA ALA A 188 -28.58 -6.10 16.59
C ALA A 188 -28.76 -7.46 15.91
N SER A 189 -29.18 -7.46 14.64
CA SER A 189 -29.32 -8.66 13.84
C SER A 189 -27.98 -9.38 13.62
N TYR A 190 -26.92 -8.63 13.26
CA TYR A 190 -25.59 -9.19 13.06
C TYR A 190 -25.04 -9.82 14.36
N LEU A 191 -25.06 -9.07 15.46
CA LEU A 191 -24.51 -9.54 16.73
C LEU A 191 -25.30 -10.74 17.29
N SER A 192 -26.61 -10.80 17.08
CA SER A 192 -27.43 -11.96 17.48
C SER A 192 -27.07 -13.23 16.70
N ALA A 193 -26.62 -13.10 15.45
CA ALA A 193 -26.29 -14.24 14.60
C ALA A 193 -24.82 -14.68 14.70
N ASP A 194 -23.90 -13.71 14.81
CA ASP A 194 -22.46 -13.93 14.62
C ASP A 194 -21.60 -13.32 15.76
N GLY A 195 -22.19 -12.68 16.77
CA GLY A 195 -21.46 -12.01 17.86
C GLY A 195 -20.52 -12.94 18.64
N ASP A 196 -20.90 -14.20 18.84
CA ASP A 196 -20.08 -15.19 19.56
C ASP A 196 -18.83 -15.65 18.78
N LYS A 197 -18.71 -15.25 17.52
CA LYS A 197 -17.56 -15.61 16.64
C LYS A 197 -16.52 -14.50 16.54
N LEU A 198 -16.75 -13.34 17.16
CA LEU A 198 -15.88 -12.16 17.12
C LEU A 198 -14.70 -12.27 18.07
#